data_241c6f0d959479fca93d3409565ebe3d
#
_entry.id   241c6f0d959479fca93d3409565ebe3d
#
_cell.length_a   1.000
_cell.length_b   1.000
_cell.length_c   1.000
_cell.angle_alpha   90.00
_cell.angle_beta   90.00
_cell.angle_gamma   90.00
#
_symmetry.space_group_name_H-M   'P 1'
#
loop_
_entity.id
_entity.type
_entity.pdbx_description
1 polymer ?
#
loop_
_entity_poly.entity_id
_entity_poly.type
_entity_poly.pdbx_seq_one_letter_code
_entity_poly.pdbx_strand_id
1 'polypeptide(L)'
;MLILAFDTATDRATSALVDDGEVLGERVSRTATLLADVDALVRQAGAHPRDLSGLAVGTGPGSFTGIRIGLAFARGLALALDVPAAGVSTLDALAAGAPGAVPVIDARRAEVFVPGPRAVAPAELEIEPGTTYVGNGAVRYRDLLEQAGAVVPPDDDERHQPRARFHAELAGDFGPIELVEPLYVRLPDAVEVSR
;
A
#
# COMPACT_ATOMS: atom_id res chain seq x y z
N MET A 1 -16.40 -12.71 7.04
CA MET A 1 -16.54 -11.33 6.47
C MET A 1 -15.67 -11.26 5.22
N LEU A 2 -16.28 -11.15 4.05
CA LEU A 2 -15.58 -11.12 2.77
C LEU A 2 -15.06 -9.70 2.49
N ILE A 3 -13.75 -9.51 2.55
CA ILE A 3 -13.07 -8.22 2.39
C ILE A 3 -12.32 -8.21 1.07
N LEU A 4 -12.54 -7.16 0.27
CA LEU A 4 -11.68 -6.82 -0.85
C LEU A 4 -10.65 -5.79 -0.38
N ALA A 5 -9.37 -6.15 -0.44
CA ALA A 5 -8.27 -5.27 -0.10
C ALA A 5 -7.48 -4.86 -1.34
N PHE A 6 -6.97 -3.63 -1.38
CA PHE A 6 -6.06 -3.16 -2.45
C PHE A 6 -5.25 -1.94 -2.05
N ASP A 7 -4.09 -1.81 -2.70
CA ASP A 7 -3.21 -0.65 -2.58
C ASP A 7 -2.65 -0.27 -3.96
N THR A 8 -2.54 1.03 -4.19
CA THR A 8 -1.99 1.62 -5.42
C THR A 8 -0.96 2.73 -5.13
N ALA A 9 -0.52 2.81 -3.88
CA ALA A 9 0.37 3.89 -3.43
C ALA A 9 1.81 3.74 -3.92
N THR A 10 2.23 2.54 -4.35
CA THR A 10 3.56 2.29 -4.90
C THR A 10 3.54 2.17 -6.43
N ASP A 11 4.64 1.76 -7.04
CA ASP A 11 4.77 1.49 -8.47
C ASP A 11 4.03 0.22 -8.94
N ARG A 12 3.60 -0.61 -7.99
CA ARG A 12 2.76 -1.79 -8.23
C ARG A 12 1.43 -1.62 -7.51
N ALA A 13 0.37 -2.08 -8.15
CA ALA A 13 -0.92 -2.26 -7.50
C ALA A 13 -0.98 -3.66 -6.89
N THR A 14 -1.55 -3.77 -5.71
CA THR A 14 -1.85 -5.05 -5.07
C THR A 14 -3.33 -5.15 -4.79
N SER A 15 -3.90 -6.35 -4.92
CA SER A 15 -5.29 -6.63 -4.58
C SER A 15 -5.43 -8.03 -4.00
N ALA A 16 -6.32 -8.21 -3.02
CA ALA A 16 -6.59 -9.50 -2.40
C ALA A 16 -8.07 -9.62 -2.04
N LEU A 17 -8.59 -10.83 -2.11
CA LEU A 17 -9.89 -11.20 -1.56
C LEU A 17 -9.67 -12.10 -0.35
N VAL A 18 -10.21 -11.69 0.80
CA VAL A 18 -9.99 -12.36 2.08
C VAL A 18 -11.34 -12.63 2.75
N ASP A 19 -11.59 -13.86 3.18
CA ASP A 19 -12.79 -14.22 3.91
C ASP A 19 -12.43 -14.74 5.30
N ASP A 20 -12.91 -14.06 6.34
CA ASP A 20 -12.62 -14.38 7.75
C ASP A 20 -11.15 -14.69 8.05
N GLY A 21 -10.24 -13.93 7.43
CA GLY A 21 -8.79 -14.08 7.56
C GLY A 21 -8.15 -15.06 6.57
N GLU A 22 -8.92 -15.85 5.84
CA GLU A 22 -8.43 -16.74 4.78
C GLU A 22 -8.24 -15.95 3.47
N VAL A 23 -7.06 -16.02 2.88
CA VAL A 23 -6.75 -15.39 1.59
C VAL A 23 -7.27 -16.27 0.45
N LEU A 24 -8.40 -15.89 -0.16
CA LEU A 24 -8.98 -16.62 -1.29
C LEU A 24 -8.22 -16.36 -2.59
N GLY A 25 -7.50 -15.25 -2.68
CA GLY A 25 -6.64 -14.93 -3.81
C GLY A 25 -5.98 -13.57 -3.64
N GLU A 26 -4.82 -13.41 -4.29
CA GLU A 26 -4.07 -12.16 -4.27
C GLU A 26 -3.36 -11.94 -5.60
N ARG A 27 -3.22 -10.68 -6.00
CA ARG A 27 -2.57 -10.25 -7.24
C ARG A 27 -1.63 -9.08 -6.99
N VAL A 28 -0.52 -9.06 -7.71
CA VAL A 28 0.39 -7.92 -7.85
C VAL A 28 0.42 -7.55 -9.32
N SER A 29 0.08 -6.32 -9.65
CA SER A 29 -0.15 -5.91 -11.03
C SER A 29 0.20 -4.42 -11.26
N ARG A 30 -0.45 -3.80 -12.21
CA ARG A 30 -0.39 -2.36 -12.46
C ARG A 30 -1.71 -1.72 -12.05
N THR A 31 -1.67 -0.47 -11.65
CA THR A 31 -2.88 0.30 -11.30
C THR A 31 -3.93 0.30 -12.42
N ALA A 32 -3.50 0.28 -13.68
CA ALA A 32 -4.41 0.25 -14.83
C ALA A 32 -5.23 -1.04 -14.97
N THR A 33 -4.80 -2.15 -14.35
CA THR A 33 -5.50 -3.45 -14.41
C THR A 33 -6.28 -3.76 -13.13
N LEU A 34 -6.28 -2.88 -12.13
CA LEU A 34 -6.87 -3.12 -10.81
C LEU A 34 -8.32 -3.64 -10.91
N LEU A 35 -9.17 -3.01 -11.72
CA LEU A 35 -10.56 -3.44 -11.88
C LEU A 35 -10.67 -4.87 -12.43
N ALA A 36 -9.85 -5.21 -13.44
CA ALA A 36 -9.83 -6.54 -14.02
C ALA A 36 -9.31 -7.59 -13.03
N ASP A 37 -8.33 -7.23 -12.22
CA ASP A 37 -7.79 -8.10 -11.19
C ASP A 37 -8.80 -8.36 -10.07
N VAL A 38 -9.55 -7.35 -9.65
CA VAL A 38 -10.64 -7.48 -8.67
C VAL A 38 -11.77 -8.37 -9.21
N ASP A 39 -12.23 -8.15 -10.45
CA ASP A 39 -13.24 -9.00 -11.09
C ASP A 39 -12.77 -10.46 -11.16
N ALA A 40 -11.51 -10.68 -11.53
CA ALA A 40 -10.95 -12.02 -11.59
C ALA A 40 -10.84 -12.69 -10.21
N LEU A 41 -10.46 -11.97 -9.15
CA LEU A 41 -10.39 -12.50 -7.78
C LEU A 41 -11.78 -12.92 -7.29
N VAL A 42 -12.79 -12.07 -7.44
CA VAL A 42 -14.17 -12.36 -7.04
C VAL A 42 -14.71 -13.60 -7.78
N ARG A 43 -14.52 -13.68 -9.12
CA ARG A 43 -14.95 -14.84 -9.92
C ARG A 43 -14.22 -16.13 -9.55
N GLN A 44 -12.90 -16.07 -9.32
CA GLN A 44 -12.11 -17.26 -8.95
C GLN A 44 -12.52 -17.82 -7.60
N ALA A 45 -12.95 -16.97 -6.67
CA ALA A 45 -13.50 -17.38 -5.39
C ALA A 45 -14.94 -17.92 -5.49
N GLY A 46 -15.57 -17.88 -6.68
CA GLY A 46 -16.97 -18.26 -6.84
C GLY A 46 -17.95 -17.27 -6.21
N ALA A 47 -17.48 -16.08 -5.84
CA ALA A 47 -18.26 -15.04 -5.20
C ALA A 47 -18.90 -14.09 -6.21
N HIS A 48 -19.87 -13.30 -5.73
CA HIS A 48 -20.44 -12.19 -6.49
C HIS A 48 -19.99 -10.86 -5.84
N PRO A 49 -19.83 -9.76 -6.58
CA PRO A 49 -19.45 -8.48 -5.98
C PRO A 49 -20.34 -8.01 -4.82
N ARG A 50 -21.60 -8.39 -4.80
CA ARG A 50 -22.54 -8.08 -3.70
C ARG A 50 -22.33 -8.91 -2.43
N ASP A 51 -21.48 -9.93 -2.48
CA ASP A 51 -21.12 -10.71 -1.30
C ASP A 51 -20.03 -10.03 -0.48
N LEU A 52 -19.39 -8.99 -1.04
CA LEU A 52 -18.41 -8.19 -0.34
C LEU A 52 -19.05 -7.53 0.90
N SER A 53 -18.37 -7.65 2.02
CA SER A 53 -18.79 -7.08 3.31
C SER A 53 -18.03 -5.80 3.65
N GLY A 54 -16.91 -5.51 2.98
CA GLY A 54 -16.10 -4.32 3.22
C GLY A 54 -14.91 -4.19 2.28
N LEU A 55 -14.33 -2.99 2.27
CA LEU A 55 -13.13 -2.65 1.51
C LEU A 55 -11.99 -2.25 2.45
N ALA A 56 -10.79 -2.82 2.26
CA ALA A 56 -9.57 -2.38 2.93
C ALA A 56 -8.68 -1.66 1.90
N VAL A 57 -8.38 -0.39 2.12
CA VAL A 57 -7.79 0.49 1.10
C VAL A 57 -6.48 1.07 1.57
N GLY A 58 -5.42 0.91 0.78
CA GLY A 58 -4.14 1.57 1.00
C GLY A 58 -4.27 3.10 0.91
N THR A 59 -3.94 3.78 2.01
CA THR A 59 -4.03 5.24 2.11
C THR A 59 -2.70 5.94 1.84
N GLY A 60 -1.61 5.21 1.62
CA GLY A 60 -0.25 5.72 1.55
C GLY A 60 0.50 5.58 2.88
N PRO A 61 1.67 6.23 3.01
CA PRO A 61 2.24 7.18 2.08
C PRO A 61 2.75 6.53 0.79
N GLY A 62 2.91 7.34 -0.25
CA GLY A 62 3.39 6.87 -1.55
C GLY A 62 3.11 7.85 -2.68
N SER A 63 2.91 7.32 -3.88
CA SER A 63 2.57 8.09 -5.07
C SER A 63 1.25 8.85 -4.90
N PHE A 64 1.31 10.16 -4.99
CA PHE A 64 0.14 11.04 -4.91
C PHE A 64 -0.98 10.66 -5.90
N THR A 65 -0.61 10.36 -7.14
CA THR A 65 -1.55 9.89 -8.17
C THR A 65 -2.09 8.51 -7.85
N GLY A 66 -1.21 7.60 -7.41
CA GLY A 66 -1.59 6.23 -7.06
C GLY A 66 -2.63 6.20 -5.93
N ILE A 67 -2.36 6.89 -4.82
CA ILE A 67 -3.27 6.98 -3.68
C ILE A 67 -4.65 7.49 -4.12
N ARG A 68 -4.70 8.54 -4.95
CA ARG A 68 -5.97 9.09 -5.44
C ARG A 68 -6.74 8.14 -6.33
N ILE A 69 -6.05 7.38 -7.18
CA ILE A 69 -6.70 6.35 -8.02
C ILE A 69 -7.31 5.28 -7.13
N GLY A 70 -6.57 4.77 -6.14
CA GLY A 70 -7.07 3.77 -5.19
C GLY A 70 -8.30 4.27 -4.43
N LEU A 71 -8.24 5.46 -3.87
CA LEU A 71 -9.36 6.06 -3.13
C LEU A 71 -10.58 6.35 -4.04
N ALA A 72 -10.37 6.80 -5.27
CA ALA A 72 -11.47 7.00 -6.21
C ALA A 72 -12.14 5.67 -6.59
N PHE A 73 -11.34 4.62 -6.80
CA PHE A 73 -11.82 3.27 -7.05
C PHE A 73 -12.61 2.73 -5.84
N ALA A 74 -12.08 2.90 -4.62
CA ALA A 74 -12.77 2.52 -3.40
C ALA A 74 -14.13 3.22 -3.24
N ARG A 75 -14.16 4.53 -3.48
CA ARG A 75 -15.41 5.32 -3.41
C ARG A 75 -16.45 4.85 -4.42
N GLY A 76 -16.00 4.54 -5.64
CA GLY A 76 -16.89 3.98 -6.67
C GLY A 76 -17.48 2.63 -6.27
N LEU A 77 -16.65 1.73 -5.72
CA LEU A 77 -17.11 0.42 -5.25
C LEU A 77 -18.01 0.51 -4.02
N ALA A 78 -17.62 1.29 -3.02
CA ALA A 78 -18.40 1.45 -1.79
C ALA A 78 -19.81 1.98 -2.10
N LEU A 79 -19.91 2.99 -2.99
CA LEU A 79 -21.18 3.54 -3.43
C LEU A 79 -22.01 2.53 -4.23
N ALA A 80 -21.39 1.77 -5.14
CA ALA A 80 -22.11 0.83 -6.01
C ALA A 80 -22.61 -0.41 -5.28
N LEU A 81 -21.91 -0.83 -4.22
CA LEU A 81 -22.16 -2.06 -3.48
C LEU A 81 -22.76 -1.83 -2.11
N ASP A 82 -22.84 -0.57 -1.64
CA ASP A 82 -23.29 -0.17 -0.30
C ASP A 82 -22.50 -0.89 0.82
N VAL A 83 -21.16 -0.87 0.71
CA VAL A 83 -20.27 -1.52 1.67
C VAL A 83 -19.37 -0.51 2.38
N PRO A 84 -19.05 -0.73 3.67
CA PRO A 84 -18.14 0.12 4.41
C PRO A 84 -16.69 -0.09 3.96
N ALA A 85 -15.83 0.85 4.33
CA ALA A 85 -14.40 0.79 4.03
C ALA A 85 -13.55 1.12 5.25
N ALA A 86 -12.31 0.62 5.26
CA ALA A 86 -11.27 0.97 6.20
C ALA A 86 -10.00 1.40 5.44
N GLY A 87 -9.35 2.45 5.92
CA GLY A 87 -8.07 2.90 5.42
C GLY A 87 -6.91 2.23 6.15
N VAL A 88 -5.89 1.79 5.43
CA VAL A 88 -4.70 1.16 6.00
C VAL A 88 -3.45 1.83 5.46
N SER A 89 -2.49 2.11 6.34
CA SER A 89 -1.20 2.66 5.94
C SER A 89 -0.42 1.67 5.06
N THR A 90 0.09 2.16 3.94
CA THR A 90 0.96 1.37 3.05
C THR A 90 2.26 0.95 3.74
N LEU A 91 2.81 1.80 4.63
CA LEU A 91 3.98 1.44 5.45
C LEU A 91 3.66 0.31 6.43
N ASP A 92 2.49 0.36 7.08
CA ASP A 92 2.12 -0.66 8.06
C ASP A 92 1.85 -2.01 7.38
N ALA A 93 1.20 -2.02 6.21
CA ALA A 93 1.01 -3.22 5.41
C ALA A 93 2.35 -3.81 4.93
N LEU A 94 3.31 -2.96 4.56
CA LEU A 94 4.65 -3.39 4.18
C LEU A 94 5.40 -3.98 5.39
N ALA A 95 5.28 -3.36 6.57
CA ALA A 95 5.85 -3.87 7.83
C ALA A 95 5.24 -5.22 8.24
N ALA A 96 3.93 -5.38 8.12
CA ALA A 96 3.24 -6.64 8.40
C ALA A 96 3.73 -7.79 7.49
N GLY A 97 4.04 -7.47 6.23
CA GLY A 97 4.59 -8.43 5.27
C GLY A 97 6.06 -8.82 5.52
N ALA A 98 6.77 -8.10 6.38
CA ALA A 98 8.17 -8.31 6.69
C ALA A 98 8.47 -8.06 8.18
N PRO A 99 7.99 -8.91 9.10
CA PRO A 99 8.18 -8.71 10.53
C PRO A 99 9.65 -8.52 10.92
N GLY A 100 9.93 -7.47 11.68
CA GLY A 100 11.29 -7.11 12.11
C GLY A 100 12.11 -6.33 11.08
N ALA A 101 11.59 -6.10 9.88
CA ALA A 101 12.22 -5.23 8.88
C ALA A 101 11.69 -3.78 8.98
N VAL A 102 12.49 -2.84 8.51
CA VAL A 102 12.12 -1.42 8.41
C VAL A 102 11.53 -1.16 7.02
N PRO A 103 10.25 -0.76 6.90
CA PRO A 103 9.64 -0.42 5.62
C PRO A 103 10.13 0.95 5.13
N VAL A 104 10.49 1.01 3.84
CA VAL A 104 10.97 2.22 3.16
C VAL A 104 10.31 2.35 1.80
N ILE A 105 9.55 3.42 1.59
CA ILE A 105 8.86 3.68 0.32
C ILE A 105 9.52 4.86 -0.38
N ASP A 106 9.75 4.75 -1.69
CA ASP A 106 10.30 5.85 -2.50
C ASP A 106 9.34 7.07 -2.50
N ALA A 107 9.76 8.15 -1.89
CA ALA A 107 9.00 9.40 -1.85
C ALA A 107 9.29 10.31 -3.06
N ARG A 108 10.11 9.85 -4.03
CA ARG A 108 10.66 10.67 -5.11
C ARG A 108 11.56 11.79 -4.58
N ARG A 109 12.15 12.60 -5.48
CA ARG A 109 12.99 13.79 -5.15
C ARG A 109 14.14 13.49 -4.18
N ALA A 110 14.75 12.31 -4.31
CA ALA A 110 15.81 11.84 -3.42
C ALA A 110 15.39 11.75 -1.93
N GLU A 111 14.11 11.46 -1.67
CA GLU A 111 13.56 11.19 -0.35
C GLU A 111 12.90 9.81 -0.28
N VAL A 112 12.71 9.32 0.93
CA VAL A 112 11.98 8.10 1.26
C VAL A 112 10.96 8.35 2.37
N PHE A 113 9.83 7.65 2.33
CA PHE A 113 8.90 7.56 3.45
C PHE A 113 9.30 6.41 4.36
N VAL A 114 9.31 6.66 5.66
CA VAL A 114 9.67 5.71 6.71
C VAL A 114 8.65 5.73 7.85
N PRO A 115 8.66 4.75 8.77
CA PRO A 115 7.77 4.70 9.93
C PRO A 115 7.74 5.99 10.76
N GLY A 116 6.58 6.24 11.40
CA GLY A 116 6.26 7.52 12.04
C GLY A 116 5.87 8.59 11.04
N PRO A 117 5.11 8.22 10.02
CA PRO A 117 5.10 8.61 8.61
C PRO A 117 5.79 9.96 8.36
N ARG A 118 7.04 9.90 7.97
CA ARG A 118 7.88 11.06 7.65
C ARG A 118 8.64 10.84 6.36
N ALA A 119 8.97 11.94 5.67
CA ALA A 119 9.84 11.93 4.51
C ALA A 119 11.23 12.41 4.93
N VAL A 120 12.26 11.66 4.55
CA VAL A 120 13.67 11.97 4.87
C VAL A 120 14.57 11.67 3.69
N ALA A 121 15.72 12.33 3.60
CA ALA A 121 16.74 11.92 2.64
C ALA A 121 17.31 10.55 3.05
N PRO A 122 17.57 9.62 2.10
CA PRO A 122 18.11 8.30 2.42
C PRO A 122 19.42 8.34 3.22
N ALA A 123 20.25 9.38 3.00
CA ALA A 123 21.51 9.59 3.71
C ALA A 123 21.32 10.02 5.18
N GLU A 124 20.13 10.45 5.56
CA GLU A 124 19.78 10.88 6.93
C GLU A 124 19.16 9.74 7.75
N LEU A 125 19.01 8.56 7.15
CA LEU A 125 18.51 7.39 7.86
C LEU A 125 19.54 6.90 8.88
N GLU A 126 19.11 6.78 10.12
CA GLU A 126 19.88 6.10 11.16
C GLU A 126 19.77 4.59 10.93
N ILE A 127 20.86 3.99 10.42
CA ILE A 127 20.89 2.57 10.04
C ILE A 127 21.61 1.77 11.11
N GLU A 128 20.88 0.82 11.70
CA GLU A 128 21.49 -0.18 12.58
C GLU A 128 22.07 -1.31 11.71
N PRO A 129 23.37 -1.63 11.80
CA PRO A 129 23.99 -2.71 11.04
C PRO A 129 23.27 -4.05 11.26
N GLY A 130 23.03 -4.77 10.17
CA GLY A 130 22.31 -6.05 10.17
C GLY A 130 20.79 -5.93 10.13
N THR A 131 20.23 -4.72 10.26
CA THR A 131 18.77 -4.51 10.13
C THR A 131 18.32 -4.66 8.69
N THR A 132 17.21 -5.38 8.48
CA THR A 132 16.62 -5.57 7.16
C THR A 132 15.75 -4.39 6.78
N TYR A 133 15.91 -3.89 5.55
CA TYR A 133 15.11 -2.83 4.97
C TYR A 133 14.33 -3.35 3.77
N VAL A 134 13.03 -3.05 3.69
CA VAL A 134 12.14 -3.55 2.63
C VAL A 134 11.34 -2.41 1.99
N GLY A 135 10.79 -2.67 0.81
CA GLY A 135 10.02 -1.69 0.05
C GLY A 135 10.76 -1.16 -1.17
N ASN A 136 10.05 -0.50 -2.06
CA ASN A 136 10.63 0.04 -3.30
C ASN A 136 11.64 1.17 -3.06
N GLY A 137 11.57 1.85 -1.93
CA GLY A 137 12.58 2.81 -1.49
C GLY A 137 13.88 2.10 -1.07
N ALA A 138 13.79 0.96 -0.37
CA ALA A 138 14.96 0.17 -0.01
C ALA A 138 15.67 -0.39 -1.25
N VAL A 139 14.92 -0.91 -2.23
CA VAL A 139 15.47 -1.36 -3.52
C VAL A 139 16.17 -0.22 -4.25
N ARG A 140 15.52 0.95 -4.35
CA ARG A 140 16.05 2.11 -5.06
C ARG A 140 17.36 2.63 -4.47
N TYR A 141 17.50 2.61 -3.16
CA TYR A 141 18.67 3.14 -2.44
C TYR A 141 19.52 2.04 -1.80
N ARG A 142 19.47 0.83 -2.37
CA ARG A 142 20.20 -0.37 -1.92
C ARG A 142 21.64 -0.09 -1.59
N ASP A 143 22.40 0.45 -2.55
CA ASP A 143 23.85 0.65 -2.40
C ASP A 143 24.17 1.55 -1.19
N LEU A 144 23.38 2.58 -0.97
CA LEU A 144 23.55 3.48 0.17
C LEU A 144 23.24 2.77 1.49
N LEU A 145 22.13 2.02 1.54
CA LEU A 145 21.71 1.30 2.73
C LEU A 145 22.70 0.19 3.10
N GLU A 146 23.15 -0.59 2.14
CA GLU A 146 24.10 -1.69 2.35
C GLU A 146 25.49 -1.18 2.72
N GLN A 147 25.96 -0.04 2.16
CA GLN A 147 27.19 0.61 2.58
C GLN A 147 27.15 1.06 4.05
N ALA A 148 25.96 1.40 4.56
CA ALA A 148 25.75 1.75 5.97
C ALA A 148 25.52 0.52 6.87
N GLY A 149 25.57 -0.71 6.31
CA GLY A 149 25.44 -1.96 7.04
C GLY A 149 24.03 -2.57 7.09
N ALA A 150 23.07 -2.00 6.37
CA ALA A 150 21.74 -2.60 6.24
C ALA A 150 21.78 -3.90 5.41
N VAL A 151 20.72 -4.70 5.57
CA VAL A 151 20.42 -5.84 4.71
C VAL A 151 19.22 -5.50 3.84
N VAL A 152 19.37 -5.56 2.51
CA VAL A 152 18.26 -5.35 1.58
C VAL A 152 18.03 -6.64 0.79
N PRO A 153 16.87 -7.30 0.92
CA PRO A 153 16.55 -8.53 0.18
C PRO A 153 16.67 -8.33 -1.34
N PRO A 154 16.77 -9.42 -2.14
CA PRO A 154 16.75 -9.31 -3.60
C PRO A 154 15.59 -8.48 -4.14
N ASP A 155 15.76 -7.78 -5.27
CA ASP A 155 14.78 -6.82 -5.80
C ASP A 155 13.41 -7.43 -6.12
N ASP A 156 13.36 -8.72 -6.40
CA ASP A 156 12.15 -9.49 -6.69
C ASP A 156 11.53 -10.14 -5.44
N ASP A 157 12.09 -9.94 -4.25
CA ASP A 157 11.54 -10.46 -3.00
C ASP A 157 10.16 -9.83 -2.73
N GLU A 158 9.18 -10.69 -2.41
CA GLU A 158 7.80 -10.24 -2.16
C GLU A 158 7.67 -9.28 -0.98
N ARG A 159 8.62 -9.30 -0.04
CA ARG A 159 8.67 -8.37 1.10
C ARG A 159 8.83 -6.91 0.70
N HIS A 160 9.24 -6.63 -0.54
CA HIS A 160 9.29 -5.27 -1.07
C HIS A 160 7.92 -4.74 -1.54
N GLN A 161 6.86 -5.56 -1.50
CA GLN A 161 5.53 -5.20 -1.95
C GLN A 161 4.57 -5.03 -0.76
N PRO A 162 3.80 -3.93 -0.67
CA PRO A 162 2.72 -3.78 0.30
C PRO A 162 1.55 -4.68 -0.13
N ARG A 163 1.64 -5.97 0.21
CA ARG A 163 0.69 -7.00 -0.21
C ARG A 163 -0.70 -6.72 0.35
N ALA A 164 -1.72 -6.83 -0.50
CA ALA A 164 -3.09 -6.44 -0.15
C ALA A 164 -3.70 -7.30 0.96
N ARG A 165 -3.27 -8.56 1.11
CA ARG A 165 -3.68 -9.42 2.24
C ARG A 165 -3.40 -8.78 3.60
N PHE A 166 -2.28 -8.05 3.73
CA PHE A 166 -1.95 -7.37 4.98
C PHE A 166 -2.80 -6.11 5.21
N HIS A 167 -3.28 -5.46 4.15
CA HIS A 167 -4.30 -4.42 4.29
C HIS A 167 -5.60 -5.01 4.85
N ALA A 168 -6.04 -6.20 4.39
CA ALA A 168 -7.20 -6.86 4.95
C ALA A 168 -7.01 -7.26 6.42
N GLU A 169 -5.81 -7.76 6.77
CA GLU A 169 -5.46 -8.16 8.15
C GLU A 169 -5.44 -6.97 9.12
N LEU A 170 -4.90 -5.84 8.67
CA LEU A 170 -4.76 -4.63 9.50
C LEU A 170 -6.02 -3.75 9.51
N ALA A 171 -6.98 -4.02 8.61
CA ALA A 171 -8.20 -3.24 8.52
C ALA A 171 -9.03 -3.40 9.78
N GLY A 172 -9.29 -2.29 10.45
CA GLY A 172 -10.23 -2.14 11.56
C GLY A 172 -11.17 -0.97 11.27
N ASP A 173 -12.09 -0.69 12.18
CA ASP A 173 -12.95 0.50 12.15
C ASP A 173 -13.61 0.76 10.76
N PHE A 174 -14.22 -0.29 10.20
CA PHE A 174 -14.97 -0.18 8.95
C PHE A 174 -16.12 0.82 9.10
N GLY A 175 -16.17 1.81 8.23
CA GLY A 175 -17.15 2.89 8.26
C GLY A 175 -17.45 3.48 6.89
N PRO A 176 -18.17 4.61 6.83
CA PRO A 176 -18.41 5.30 5.58
C PRO A 176 -17.12 5.63 4.84
N ILE A 177 -17.09 5.40 3.53
CA ILE A 177 -15.88 5.61 2.70
C ILE A 177 -15.37 7.05 2.73
N GLU A 178 -16.24 8.02 3.05
CA GLU A 178 -15.89 9.43 3.19
C GLU A 178 -14.91 9.70 4.32
N LEU A 179 -14.85 8.79 5.32
CA LEU A 179 -13.89 8.87 6.43
C LEU A 179 -12.50 8.31 6.08
N VAL A 180 -12.37 7.62 4.94
CA VAL A 180 -11.07 7.12 4.47
C VAL A 180 -10.33 8.25 3.76
N GLU A 181 -9.34 8.80 4.46
CA GLU A 181 -8.53 9.92 3.98
C GLU A 181 -7.14 9.46 3.50
N PRO A 182 -6.57 10.14 2.51
CA PRO A 182 -5.19 9.86 2.09
C PRO A 182 -4.19 10.30 3.15
N LEU A 183 -3.18 9.48 3.41
CA LEU A 183 -2.06 9.83 4.28
C LEU A 183 -1.00 10.62 3.49
N TYR A 184 -1.17 11.92 3.41
CA TYR A 184 -0.20 12.81 2.79
C TYR A 184 0.86 13.24 3.79
N VAL A 185 2.03 12.62 3.76
CA VAL A 185 3.20 13.01 4.56
C VAL A 185 3.81 14.31 4.07
N ARG A 186 3.68 14.58 2.77
CA ARG A 186 4.11 15.82 2.12
C ARG A 186 2.95 16.42 1.35
N LEU A 187 2.73 17.73 1.49
CA LEU A 187 1.75 18.43 0.68
C LEU A 187 2.15 18.36 -0.81
N PRO A 188 1.16 18.27 -1.72
CA PRO A 188 1.44 18.42 -3.14
C PRO A 188 2.11 19.77 -3.37
N ASP A 189 3.07 19.81 -4.31
CA ASP A 189 3.66 21.07 -4.71
C ASP A 189 2.55 22.00 -5.22
N ALA A 190 2.30 23.06 -4.49
CA ALA A 190 1.58 24.17 -5.05
C ALA A 190 2.40 24.65 -6.25
N VAL A 191 1.85 24.54 -7.46
CA VAL A 191 2.41 25.24 -8.62
C VAL A 191 2.29 26.71 -8.24
N GLU A 192 3.42 27.34 -7.88
CA GLU A 192 3.48 28.80 -7.82
C GLU A 192 3.19 29.30 -9.24
N VAL A 193 1.94 29.62 -9.47
CA VAL A 193 1.56 30.43 -10.63
C VAL A 193 2.15 31.81 -10.36
N SER A 194 3.39 32.03 -10.83
CA SER A 194 3.96 33.36 -10.89
C SER A 194 3.00 34.23 -11.71
N ARG A 195 2.40 35.21 -11.03
CA ARG A 195 1.62 36.30 -11.64
C ARG A 195 2.55 37.29 -12.31
#